data_8a10b9a29e8ccbbe12fe69879aa62f7d
#
_entry.id   8a10b9a29e8ccbbe12fe69879aa62f7d
#
_cell.length_a   1.000
_cell.length_b   1.000
_cell.length_c   1.000
_cell.angle_alpha   90.00
_cell.angle_beta   90.00
_cell.angle_gamma   90.00
#
_symmetry.space_group_name_H-M   'P 1'
#
loop_
_entity.id
_entity.type
_entity.pdbx_description
1 polymer ?
#
loop_
_entity_poly.entity_id
_entity_poly.type
_entity_poly.pdbx_seq_one_letter_code
_entity_poly.pdbx_strand_id
1 'polypeptide(L)'
;AVYTALLRFLPIEMQVTYSVDGTPLDTLPENYCDHYVPEGFVLDESSELRDSYQFFRSYHSADDRIYFIDCVTINDSFISTFDNEHTVWQETNVNDCPATLGTTNIQGHVSYALIWEKDGIYHSILGELSLTDLYLVAESIS
;
A
#
# COMPACT_ATOMS: atom_id res chain seq x y z
N ALA A 1 6.69 -19.58 -4.05
CA ALA A 1 7.38 -18.62 -4.90
C ALA A 1 8.20 -17.63 -4.08
N VAL A 2 9.25 -17.09 -4.68
CA VAL A 2 10.05 -16.02 -4.08
C VAL A 2 9.81 -14.74 -4.87
N TYR A 3 9.49 -13.66 -4.16
CA TYR A 3 9.20 -12.35 -4.73
C TYR A 3 10.32 -11.39 -4.38
N THR A 4 10.95 -10.79 -5.38
CA THR A 4 12.02 -9.83 -5.18
C THR A 4 11.58 -8.48 -5.72
N ALA A 5 11.47 -7.49 -4.83
CA ALA A 5 11.10 -6.13 -5.21
C ALA A 5 12.27 -5.43 -5.90
N LEU A 6 11.97 -4.68 -6.95
CA LEU A 6 12.88 -3.76 -7.60
C LEU A 6 12.26 -2.37 -7.57
N LEU A 7 12.93 -1.44 -6.87
CA LEU A 7 12.52 -0.04 -6.80
C LEU A 7 13.43 0.79 -7.69
N ARG A 8 12.82 1.54 -8.62
CA ARG A 8 13.56 2.43 -9.52
C ARG A 8 13.18 3.87 -9.21
N PHE A 9 14.16 4.65 -8.77
CA PHE A 9 13.97 6.06 -8.42
C PHE A 9 14.32 6.95 -9.60
N LEU A 10 13.30 7.40 -10.31
CA LEU A 10 13.41 8.37 -11.40
C LEU A 10 13.16 9.79 -10.85
N PRO A 11 13.49 10.86 -11.58
CA PRO A 11 13.38 12.22 -11.04
C PRO A 11 12.00 12.61 -10.52
N ILE A 12 10.94 12.20 -11.21
CA ILE A 12 9.56 12.56 -10.84
C ILE A 12 8.72 11.35 -10.44
N GLU A 13 9.22 10.14 -10.60
CA GLU A 13 8.47 8.90 -10.40
C GLU A 13 9.34 7.84 -9.75
N MET A 14 8.79 7.10 -8.81
CA MET A 14 9.37 5.88 -8.29
C MET A 14 8.53 4.69 -8.76
N GLN A 15 9.19 3.69 -9.34
CA GLN A 15 8.55 2.50 -9.88
C GLN A 15 8.84 1.28 -9.00
N VAL A 16 7.82 0.46 -8.76
CA VAL A 16 7.93 -0.82 -8.07
C VAL A 16 7.56 -1.93 -9.04
N THR A 17 8.48 -2.85 -9.24
CA THR A 17 8.24 -4.08 -9.99
C THR A 17 8.74 -5.27 -9.17
N TYR A 18 8.36 -6.48 -9.56
CA TYR A 18 8.79 -7.70 -8.87
C TYR A 18 9.33 -8.73 -9.85
N SER A 19 10.38 -9.41 -9.43
CA SER A 19 10.82 -10.65 -10.04
C SER A 19 10.21 -11.81 -9.25
N VAL A 20 9.57 -12.74 -9.94
CA VAL A 20 8.91 -13.89 -9.30
C VAL A 20 9.65 -15.16 -9.68
N ASP A 21 10.14 -15.87 -8.68
CA ASP A 21 10.76 -17.18 -8.85
C ASP A 21 9.82 -18.24 -8.27
N GLY A 22 9.32 -19.13 -9.13
CA GLY A 22 8.31 -20.11 -8.81
C GLY A 22 6.92 -19.71 -9.31
N THR A 23 5.90 -20.42 -8.82
CA THR A 23 4.52 -20.18 -9.22
C THR A 23 3.92 -19.08 -8.36
N PRO A 24 3.49 -17.95 -8.95
CA PRO A 24 2.89 -16.86 -8.19
C PRO A 24 1.51 -17.24 -7.64
N LEU A 25 1.07 -16.49 -6.62
CA LEU A 25 -0.27 -16.62 -6.05
C LEU A 25 -1.29 -16.14 -7.09
N ASP A 26 -2.30 -16.97 -7.39
CA ASP A 26 -3.32 -16.64 -8.39
C ASP A 26 -4.44 -15.76 -7.83
N THR A 27 -4.82 -16.00 -6.58
CA THR A 27 -5.99 -15.35 -5.96
C THR A 27 -5.67 -14.90 -4.55
N LEU A 28 -6.31 -13.81 -4.13
CA LEU A 28 -6.28 -13.37 -2.74
C LEU A 28 -6.98 -14.39 -1.84
N PRO A 29 -6.53 -14.51 -0.57
CA PRO A 29 -7.29 -15.27 0.42
C PRO A 29 -8.71 -14.72 0.55
N GLU A 30 -9.65 -15.60 0.88
CA GLU A 30 -11.05 -15.22 1.10
C GLU A 30 -11.15 -14.23 2.26
N ASN A 31 -11.95 -13.18 2.09
CA ASN A 31 -12.18 -12.12 3.08
C ASN A 31 -10.92 -11.32 3.47
N TYR A 32 -9.92 -11.27 2.59
CA TYR A 32 -8.69 -10.50 2.82
C TYR A 32 -9.00 -9.01 2.91
N CYS A 33 -8.73 -8.38 4.05
CA CYS A 33 -9.00 -6.95 4.25
C CYS A 33 -8.27 -6.40 5.48
N ASP A 34 -8.40 -5.10 5.68
CA ASP A 34 -7.99 -4.42 6.89
C ASP A 34 -8.96 -4.69 8.04
N HIS A 35 -8.45 -4.72 9.27
CA HIS A 35 -9.23 -4.97 10.48
C HIS A 35 -9.10 -3.85 11.52
N TYR A 36 -8.53 -2.72 11.13
CA TYR A 36 -8.41 -1.52 11.95
C TYR A 36 -8.75 -0.29 11.12
N VAL A 37 -9.64 0.54 11.62
CA VAL A 37 -9.98 1.84 11.01
C VAL A 37 -9.67 2.92 12.03
N PRO A 38 -8.79 3.89 11.71
CA PRO A 38 -8.50 4.99 12.63
C PRO A 38 -9.74 5.79 13.00
N GLU A 39 -9.78 6.29 14.23
CA GLU A 39 -10.87 7.13 14.71
C GLU A 39 -11.05 8.33 13.77
N GLY A 40 -12.31 8.61 13.42
CA GLY A 40 -12.66 9.72 12.54
C GLY A 40 -12.71 9.38 11.05
N PHE A 41 -12.22 8.21 10.65
CA PHE A 41 -12.31 7.76 9.25
C PHE A 41 -13.52 6.86 9.03
N VAL A 42 -14.14 7.01 7.89
CA VAL A 42 -15.32 6.25 7.47
C VAL A 42 -15.05 5.63 6.10
N LEU A 43 -15.42 4.37 5.94
CA LEU A 43 -15.29 3.66 4.66
C LEU A 43 -16.21 4.31 3.61
N ASP A 44 -15.64 4.60 2.45
CA ASP A 44 -16.41 4.93 1.27
C ASP A 44 -16.79 3.63 0.55
N GLU A 45 -17.96 3.10 0.86
CA GLU A 45 -18.42 1.82 0.35
C GLU A 45 -18.55 1.80 -1.17
N SER A 46 -18.86 2.94 -1.78
CA SER A 46 -19.01 3.04 -3.24
C SER A 46 -17.68 2.90 -3.99
N SER A 47 -16.55 3.11 -3.32
CA SER A 47 -15.21 2.99 -3.90
C SER A 47 -14.63 1.60 -3.79
N GLU A 48 -15.22 0.71 -2.97
CA GLU A 48 -14.67 -0.63 -2.75
C GLU A 48 -14.66 -1.44 -4.03
N LEU A 49 -13.49 -2.00 -4.34
CA LEU A 49 -13.31 -2.93 -5.46
C LEU A 49 -12.77 -4.22 -4.89
N ARG A 50 -13.45 -5.33 -5.20
CA ARG A 50 -13.02 -6.65 -4.78
C ARG A 50 -13.28 -7.65 -5.89
N ASP A 51 -12.21 -8.31 -6.34
CA ASP A 51 -12.28 -9.47 -7.20
C ASP A 51 -11.28 -10.52 -6.72
N SER A 52 -11.04 -11.57 -7.52
CA SER A 52 -10.20 -12.69 -7.09
C SER A 52 -8.73 -12.32 -6.89
N TYR A 53 -8.24 -11.24 -7.49
CA TYR A 53 -6.82 -10.87 -7.48
C TYR A 53 -6.53 -9.47 -6.92
N GLN A 54 -7.56 -8.67 -6.62
CA GLN A 54 -7.39 -7.30 -6.11
C GLN A 54 -8.44 -6.95 -5.08
N PHE A 55 -8.00 -6.20 -4.08
CA PHE A 55 -8.84 -5.59 -3.06
C PHE A 55 -8.44 -4.13 -2.90
N PHE A 56 -9.39 -3.22 -3.03
CA PHE A 56 -9.20 -1.77 -2.88
C PHE A 56 -10.28 -1.19 -1.98
N ARG A 57 -9.87 -0.30 -1.06
CA ARG A 57 -10.79 0.51 -0.24
C ARG A 57 -10.28 1.93 -0.10
N SER A 58 -11.23 2.87 0.00
CA SER A 58 -10.98 4.26 0.28
C SER A 58 -11.73 4.68 1.55
N TYR A 59 -11.06 5.46 2.39
CA TYR A 59 -11.62 6.01 3.63
C TYR A 59 -11.48 7.51 3.63
N HIS A 60 -12.44 8.20 4.24
CA HIS A 60 -12.39 9.66 4.38
C HIS A 60 -12.76 10.08 5.81
N SER A 61 -12.28 11.25 6.20
CA SER A 61 -12.60 11.87 7.50
C SER A 61 -13.44 13.12 7.29
N ALA A 62 -14.05 13.62 8.38
CA ALA A 62 -14.88 14.83 8.35
C ALA A 62 -14.07 16.10 7.98
N ASP A 63 -12.75 16.09 8.17
CA ASP A 63 -11.85 17.18 7.81
C ASP A 63 -11.17 16.98 6.44
N ASP A 64 -11.79 16.18 5.57
CA ASP A 64 -11.38 15.93 4.19
C ASP A 64 -10.02 15.22 4.01
N ARG A 65 -9.56 14.50 5.02
CA ARG A 65 -8.42 13.60 4.87
C ARG A 65 -8.88 12.29 4.23
N ILE A 66 -8.04 11.71 3.41
CA ILE A 66 -8.35 10.47 2.67
C ILE A 66 -7.17 9.52 2.80
N TYR A 67 -7.43 8.22 2.90
CA TYR A 67 -6.41 7.21 2.64
C TYR A 67 -7.00 6.04 1.85
N PHE A 68 -6.11 5.33 1.14
CA PHE A 68 -6.46 4.20 0.28
C PHE A 68 -5.69 2.96 0.71
N ILE A 69 -6.33 1.80 0.58
CA ILE A 69 -5.67 0.50 0.71
C ILE A 69 -5.80 -0.22 -0.63
N ASP A 70 -4.68 -0.76 -1.11
CA ASP A 70 -4.65 -1.58 -2.33
C ASP A 70 -3.85 -2.86 -2.06
N CYS A 71 -4.46 -4.02 -2.32
CA CYS A 71 -3.83 -5.32 -2.20
C CYS A 71 -4.02 -6.08 -3.51
N VAL A 72 -2.93 -6.51 -4.13
CA VAL A 72 -2.96 -7.12 -5.47
C VAL A 72 -2.03 -8.33 -5.50
N THR A 73 -2.46 -9.43 -6.11
CA THR A 73 -1.56 -10.55 -6.37
C THR A 73 -0.49 -10.12 -7.38
N ILE A 74 0.73 -10.59 -7.16
CA ILE A 74 1.91 -10.17 -7.95
C ILE A 74 2.16 -11.16 -9.09
N ASN A 75 2.48 -10.61 -10.27
CA ASN A 75 3.01 -11.36 -11.42
C ASN A 75 4.14 -10.56 -12.08
N ASP A 76 4.76 -11.13 -13.12
CA ASP A 76 5.89 -10.50 -13.81
C ASP A 76 5.52 -9.20 -14.55
N SER A 77 4.23 -8.96 -14.75
CA SER A 77 3.73 -7.74 -15.40
C SER A 77 3.35 -6.65 -14.41
N PHE A 78 3.46 -6.93 -13.10
CA PHE A 78 3.07 -5.98 -12.08
C PHE A 78 3.99 -4.75 -12.11
N ILE A 79 3.39 -3.58 -12.10
CA ILE A 79 4.08 -2.31 -11.93
C ILE A 79 3.19 -1.36 -11.13
N SER A 80 3.80 -0.66 -10.18
CA SER A 80 3.15 0.42 -9.43
C SER A 80 4.07 1.64 -9.43
N THR A 81 3.49 2.83 -9.49
CA THR A 81 4.25 4.08 -9.57
C THR A 81 3.79 5.06 -8.51
N PHE A 82 4.75 5.85 -8.00
CA PHE A 82 4.52 6.83 -6.95
C PHE A 82 5.25 8.13 -7.30
N ASP A 83 4.79 9.24 -6.72
CA ASP A 83 5.52 10.50 -6.82
C ASP A 83 6.92 10.35 -6.22
N ASN A 84 7.93 10.88 -6.88
CA ASN A 84 9.31 10.94 -6.38
C ASN A 84 9.88 12.37 -6.36
N GLU A 85 9.12 13.33 -6.81
CA GLU A 85 9.56 14.73 -6.82
C GLU A 85 9.47 15.35 -5.41
N HIS A 86 8.45 14.96 -4.63
CA HIS A 86 8.16 15.53 -3.31
C HIS A 86 8.24 14.50 -2.19
N THR A 87 8.78 13.33 -2.46
CA THR A 87 8.73 12.19 -1.54
C THR A 87 10.13 11.75 -1.12
N VAL A 88 10.31 11.53 0.17
CA VAL A 88 11.51 10.91 0.75
C VAL A 88 11.18 9.48 1.13
N TRP A 89 12.00 8.55 0.67
CA TRP A 89 11.78 7.11 0.86
C TRP A 89 12.74 6.54 1.89
N GLN A 90 12.26 5.62 2.73
CA GLN A 90 13.08 4.93 3.72
C GLN A 90 12.62 3.49 3.91
N GLU A 91 13.54 2.63 4.32
CA GLU A 91 13.23 1.24 4.66
C GLU A 91 12.55 1.17 6.02
N THR A 92 11.59 0.24 6.16
CA THR A 92 10.85 -0.02 7.38
C THR A 92 10.36 -1.47 7.39
N ASN A 93 9.47 -1.80 8.31
CA ASN A 93 8.87 -3.14 8.42
C ASN A 93 7.39 -3.03 8.73
N VAL A 94 6.62 -4.01 8.25
CA VAL A 94 5.23 -4.25 8.63
C VAL A 94 5.13 -5.72 9.07
N ASN A 95 4.81 -5.98 10.34
CA ASN A 95 4.72 -7.36 10.88
C ASN A 95 5.93 -8.21 10.49
N ASP A 96 7.14 -7.69 10.69
CA ASP A 96 8.42 -8.34 10.34
C ASP A 96 8.68 -8.52 8.85
N CYS A 97 7.80 -8.04 7.98
CA CYS A 97 8.06 -8.00 6.53
C CYS A 97 8.78 -6.70 6.16
N PRO A 98 9.84 -6.76 5.35
CA PRO A 98 10.47 -5.55 4.83
C PRO A 98 9.47 -4.69 4.06
N ALA A 99 9.49 -3.40 4.32
CA ALA A 99 8.58 -2.44 3.71
C ALA A 99 9.33 -1.16 3.34
N THR A 100 8.68 -0.33 2.53
CA THR A 100 9.20 0.98 2.13
C THR A 100 8.18 2.04 2.48
N LEU A 101 8.63 3.07 3.20
CA LEU A 101 7.81 4.22 3.60
C LEU A 101 8.22 5.44 2.79
N GLY A 102 7.28 6.04 2.10
CA GLY A 102 7.43 7.34 1.46
C GLY A 102 6.75 8.41 2.28
N THR A 103 7.45 9.51 2.52
CA THR A 103 6.89 10.70 3.16
C THR A 103 6.85 11.82 2.12
N THR A 104 5.66 12.25 1.77
CA THR A 104 5.44 13.32 0.80
C THR A 104 5.03 14.58 1.55
N ASN A 105 5.73 15.68 1.25
CA ASN A 105 5.40 16.99 1.80
C ASN A 105 5.23 17.99 0.64
N ILE A 106 3.99 18.44 0.46
CA ILE A 106 3.65 19.45 -0.56
C ILE A 106 3.04 20.64 0.17
N GLN A 107 3.79 21.73 0.27
CA GLN A 107 3.33 22.97 0.92
C GLN A 107 2.81 22.75 2.35
N GLY A 108 3.51 21.91 3.12
CA GLY A 108 3.14 21.62 4.49
C GLY A 108 2.09 20.52 4.67
N HIS A 109 1.49 20.03 3.59
CA HIS A 109 0.60 18.87 3.63
C HIS A 109 1.43 17.60 3.55
N VAL A 110 1.38 16.82 4.63
CA VAL A 110 2.13 15.57 4.75
C VAL A 110 1.20 14.39 4.47
N SER A 111 1.63 13.52 3.56
CA SER A 111 0.99 12.24 3.30
C SER A 111 2.04 11.14 3.25
N TYR A 112 1.59 9.90 3.37
CA TYR A 112 2.46 8.74 3.42
C TYR A 112 2.08 7.73 2.35
N ALA A 113 3.09 6.98 1.88
CA ALA A 113 2.91 5.77 1.09
C ALA A 113 3.68 4.65 1.79
N LEU A 114 3.00 3.59 2.18
CA LEU A 114 3.62 2.41 2.79
C LEU A 114 3.38 1.24 1.87
N ILE A 115 4.47 0.61 1.41
CA ILE A 115 4.40 -0.49 0.43
C ILE A 115 5.20 -1.70 0.92
N TRP A 116 4.65 -2.89 0.75
CA TRP A 116 5.32 -4.14 1.10
C TRP A 116 4.71 -5.31 0.35
N GLU A 117 5.45 -6.40 0.29
CA GLU A 117 4.96 -7.69 -0.21
C GLU A 117 4.91 -8.69 0.94
N LYS A 118 3.86 -9.49 0.99
CA LYS A 118 3.76 -10.63 1.90
C LYS A 118 2.96 -11.74 1.23
N ASP A 119 3.53 -12.95 1.23
CA ASP A 119 2.89 -14.15 0.69
C ASP A 119 2.40 -14.00 -0.76
N GLY A 120 3.12 -13.22 -1.56
CA GLY A 120 2.79 -13.00 -2.96
C GLY A 120 1.74 -11.92 -3.19
N ILE A 121 1.41 -11.16 -2.17
CA ILE A 121 0.45 -10.06 -2.25
C ILE A 121 1.20 -8.74 -2.10
N TYR A 122 1.03 -7.86 -3.07
CA TYR A 122 1.47 -6.47 -2.98
C TYR A 122 0.47 -5.69 -2.15
N HIS A 123 0.97 -4.93 -1.19
CA HIS A 123 0.17 -4.05 -0.35
C HIS A 123 0.63 -2.62 -0.50
N SER A 124 -0.30 -1.70 -0.59
CA SER A 124 -0.01 -0.28 -0.45
C SER A 124 -1.09 0.43 0.35
N ILE A 125 -0.64 1.39 1.17
CA ILE A 125 -1.52 2.34 1.85
C ILE A 125 -0.99 3.72 1.51
N LEU A 126 -1.86 4.58 0.98
CA LEU A 126 -1.52 5.96 0.66
C LEU A 126 -2.49 6.90 1.34
N GLY A 127 -1.99 7.95 1.95
CA GLY A 127 -2.88 8.99 2.40
C GLY A 127 -2.42 9.85 3.56
N GLU A 128 -3.37 10.60 4.09
CA GLU A 128 -3.19 11.60 5.12
C GLU A 128 -3.68 11.08 6.47
N LEU A 129 -2.96 10.13 7.06
CA LEU A 129 -3.22 9.63 8.40
C LEU A 129 -1.92 9.74 9.21
N SER A 130 -2.01 9.64 10.54
CA SER A 130 -0.80 9.66 11.37
C SER A 130 0.07 8.44 11.09
N LEU A 131 1.37 8.53 11.35
CA LEU A 131 2.28 7.39 11.22
C LEU A 131 1.83 6.20 12.09
N THR A 132 1.40 6.46 13.31
CA THR A 132 0.89 5.41 14.20
C THR A 132 -0.29 4.70 13.58
N ASP A 133 -1.28 5.44 13.08
CA ASP A 133 -2.47 4.86 12.44
C ASP A 133 -2.12 4.12 11.15
N LEU A 134 -1.20 4.65 10.35
CA LEU A 134 -0.72 4.01 9.12
C LEU A 134 -0.23 2.58 9.40
N TYR A 135 0.63 2.42 10.41
CA TYR A 135 1.16 1.10 10.77
C TYR A 135 0.09 0.19 11.39
N LEU A 136 -0.82 0.74 12.19
CA LEU A 136 -1.92 -0.05 12.75
C LEU A 136 -2.85 -0.58 11.66
N VAL A 137 -3.16 0.23 10.65
CA VAL A 137 -3.93 -0.22 9.49
C VAL A 137 -3.17 -1.32 8.75
N ALA A 138 -1.89 -1.08 8.44
CA ALA A 138 -1.05 -2.04 7.70
C ALA A 138 -0.96 -3.39 8.42
N GLU A 139 -0.69 -3.37 9.71
CA GLU A 139 -0.56 -4.58 10.54
C GLU A 139 -1.87 -5.34 10.68
N SER A 140 -3.01 -4.70 10.43
CA SER A 140 -4.34 -5.30 10.55
C SER A 140 -4.78 -6.08 9.31
N ILE A 141 -4.08 -5.94 8.19
CA ILE A 141 -4.48 -6.57 6.92
C ILE A 141 -4.16 -8.06 6.95
N SER A 142 -5.19 -8.86 6.74
CA SER A 142 -5.04 -10.32 6.67
C SER A 142 -6.22 -10.98 5.94
#